data_669e052e9e9c85f3cf93661a4e672288
#
_entry.id   669e052e9e9c85f3cf93661a4e672288
#
_cell.length_a   1.000
_cell.length_b   1.000
_cell.length_c   1.000
_cell.angle_alpha   90.00
_cell.angle_beta   90.00
_cell.angle_gamma   90.00
#
_symmetry.space_group_name_H-M   'P 1'
#
loop_
_entity.id
_entity.type
_entity.pdbx_description
1 polymer ?
#
loop_
_entity_poly.entity_id
_entity_poly.type
_entity_poly.pdbx_seq_one_letter_code
_entity_poly.pdbx_strand_id
1 'polypeptide(L)'
;MGEGKTVYEALVNKFHYIQEEKLFFKAAFKNDTQNCLRDHDFELIREFYKNQIEEKSGKTMSEHLQFQLEMYCQGSIYMTVQWVLGEMKESPENLAHALAQSMPEELAKVFRELEML
;
A
#
# COMPACT_ATOMS: atom_id res chain seq x y z
N MET A 1 -6.55 12.17 -9.38
CA MET A 1 -5.87 11.07 -9.17
C MET A 1 -6.52 10.04 -8.30
N GLY A 2 -6.46 9.86 -7.20
CA GLY A 2 -7.04 8.74 -6.49
C GLY A 2 -8.49 8.87 -6.13
N GLU A 3 -9.08 9.99 -6.39
CA GLU A 3 -10.47 10.17 -6.05
C GLU A 3 -11.34 9.18 -6.81
N GLY A 4 -12.15 8.42 -6.08
CA GLY A 4 -12.97 7.39 -6.68
C GLY A 4 -12.28 6.06 -6.90
N LYS A 5 -10.96 6.00 -6.69
CA LYS A 5 -10.24 4.75 -6.87
C LYS A 5 -10.27 3.92 -5.61
N THR A 6 -10.39 2.60 -5.79
CA THR A 6 -10.26 1.67 -4.68
C THR A 6 -8.80 1.39 -4.40
N VAL A 7 -8.54 0.77 -3.25
CA VAL A 7 -7.20 0.32 -2.90
C VAL A 7 -6.67 -0.63 -3.97
N TYR A 8 -7.52 -1.55 -4.45
CA TYR A 8 -7.12 -2.49 -5.48
C TYR A 8 -6.65 -1.76 -6.74
N GLU A 9 -7.44 -0.80 -7.22
CA GLU A 9 -7.10 -0.09 -8.44
C GLU A 9 -5.81 0.70 -8.29
N ALA A 10 -5.63 1.34 -7.13
CA ALA A 10 -4.42 2.10 -6.87
C ALA A 10 -3.20 1.19 -6.85
N LEU A 11 -3.33 0.03 -6.22
CA LEU A 11 -2.23 -0.94 -6.15
C LEU A 11 -1.90 -1.50 -7.54
N VAL A 12 -2.92 -1.82 -8.33
CA VAL A 12 -2.69 -2.31 -9.69
C VAL A 12 -1.88 -1.31 -10.49
N ASN A 13 -2.29 -0.04 -10.45
CA ASN A 13 -1.59 1.01 -11.18
C ASN A 13 -0.15 1.16 -10.69
N LYS A 14 0.05 1.12 -9.38
CA LYS A 14 1.38 1.23 -8.78
C LYS A 14 2.27 0.08 -9.23
N PHE A 15 1.75 -1.15 -9.20
CA PHE A 15 2.57 -2.31 -9.54
C PHE A 15 2.87 -2.39 -11.03
N HIS A 16 1.96 -1.94 -11.88
CA HIS A 16 2.28 -1.84 -13.31
C HIS A 16 3.40 -0.84 -13.55
N TYR A 17 3.36 0.30 -12.87
CA TYR A 17 4.43 1.28 -13.00
C TYR A 17 5.77 0.69 -12.53
N ILE A 18 5.77 0.02 -11.38
CA ILE A 18 6.99 -0.61 -10.86
C ILE A 18 7.51 -1.65 -11.85
N GLN A 19 6.61 -2.41 -12.46
CA GLN A 19 7.01 -3.42 -13.44
C GLN A 19 7.64 -2.80 -14.67
N GLU A 20 7.09 -1.67 -15.14
CA GLU A 20 7.66 -0.95 -16.26
C GLU A 20 9.04 -0.41 -15.96
N GLU A 21 9.29 -0.04 -14.71
CA GLU A 21 10.55 0.51 -14.25
C GLU A 21 11.33 -0.49 -13.40
N LYS A 22 11.25 -1.77 -13.75
CA LYS A 22 11.72 -2.81 -12.85
C LYS A 22 13.21 -2.74 -12.57
N LEU A 23 14.02 -2.34 -13.55
CA LEU A 23 15.46 -2.26 -13.32
C LEU A 23 15.78 -1.18 -12.29
N PHE A 24 15.07 -0.07 -12.37
CA PHE A 24 15.26 1.01 -11.42
C PHE A 24 14.87 0.57 -10.00
N PHE A 25 13.67 0.00 -9.86
CA PHE A 25 13.18 -0.38 -8.53
C PHE A 25 13.97 -1.54 -7.94
N LYS A 26 14.37 -2.49 -8.78
CA LYS A 26 15.18 -3.59 -8.30
C LYS A 26 16.50 -3.10 -7.73
N ALA A 27 17.16 -2.18 -8.45
CA ALA A 27 18.42 -1.62 -7.96
C ALA A 27 18.19 -0.78 -6.70
N ALA A 28 17.14 0.01 -6.68
CA ALA A 28 16.85 0.88 -5.54
C ALA A 28 16.60 0.09 -4.26
N PHE A 29 15.76 -0.96 -4.35
CA PHE A 29 15.46 -1.76 -3.17
C PHE A 29 16.63 -2.62 -2.75
N LYS A 30 17.40 -3.14 -3.72
CA LYS A 30 18.57 -3.95 -3.41
C LYS A 30 19.61 -3.16 -2.66
N ASN A 31 19.74 -1.87 -2.98
CA ASN A 31 20.75 -1.01 -2.39
C ASN A 31 20.25 -0.19 -1.21
N ASP A 32 19.04 -0.47 -0.72
CA ASP A 32 18.40 0.27 0.36
C ASP A 32 18.88 -0.30 1.71
N THR A 33 20.18 -0.20 1.97
CA THR A 33 20.80 -0.84 3.12
C THR A 33 20.37 -0.24 4.45
N GLN A 34 19.93 1.02 4.45
CA GLN A 34 19.50 1.71 5.67
C GLN A 34 17.98 1.85 5.74
N ASN A 35 17.27 1.20 4.84
CA ASN A 35 15.80 1.22 4.79
C ASN A 35 15.20 2.62 4.60
N CYS A 36 16.00 3.58 4.11
CA CYS A 36 15.51 4.94 3.95
C CYS A 36 14.40 5.04 2.92
N LEU A 37 14.53 4.33 1.79
CA LEU A 37 13.51 4.34 0.76
C LEU A 37 12.22 3.71 1.27
N ARG A 38 12.34 2.60 1.99
CA ARG A 38 11.17 1.91 2.54
C ARG A 38 10.47 2.77 3.58
N ASP A 39 11.24 3.41 4.45
CA ASP A 39 10.67 4.26 5.49
C ASP A 39 9.96 5.46 4.89
N HIS A 40 10.55 6.06 3.87
CA HIS A 40 9.94 7.19 3.19
C HIS A 40 8.62 6.77 2.53
N ASP A 41 8.63 5.63 1.85
CA ASP A 41 7.44 5.09 1.18
C ASP A 41 6.34 4.81 2.21
N PHE A 42 6.71 4.24 3.35
CA PHE A 42 5.77 3.96 4.43
C PHE A 42 5.09 5.25 4.91
N GLU A 43 5.88 6.29 5.16
CA GLU A 43 5.32 7.56 5.64
C GLU A 43 4.33 8.14 4.64
N LEU A 44 4.68 8.11 3.36
CA LEU A 44 3.81 8.64 2.33
C LEU A 44 2.49 7.88 2.25
N ILE A 45 2.56 6.56 2.25
CA ILE A 45 1.36 5.73 2.12
C ILE A 45 0.48 5.86 3.35
N ARG A 46 1.09 5.82 4.53
CA ARG A 46 0.34 5.93 5.76
C ARG A 46 -0.39 7.27 5.84
N GLU A 47 0.30 8.36 5.54
CA GLU A 47 -0.32 9.68 5.59
C GLU A 47 -1.41 9.82 4.55
N PHE A 48 -1.19 9.27 3.36
CA PHE A 48 -2.20 9.32 2.32
C PHE A 48 -3.51 8.66 2.77
N TYR A 49 -3.42 7.44 3.27
CA TYR A 49 -4.63 6.72 3.67
C TYR A 49 -5.26 7.31 4.93
N LYS A 50 -4.45 7.76 5.87
CA LYS A 50 -4.98 8.41 7.06
C LYS A 50 -5.80 9.63 6.68
N ASN A 51 -5.24 10.47 5.80
CA ASN A 51 -5.94 11.68 5.37
C ASN A 51 -7.22 11.34 4.61
N GLN A 52 -7.18 10.33 3.74
CA GLN A 52 -8.37 9.91 3.01
C GLN A 52 -9.48 9.46 3.96
N ILE A 53 -9.12 8.66 4.95
CA ILE A 53 -10.10 8.15 5.90
C ILE A 53 -10.69 9.30 6.72
N GLU A 54 -9.84 10.18 7.23
CA GLU A 54 -10.32 11.27 8.07
C GLU A 54 -11.17 12.27 7.29
N GLU A 55 -10.79 12.57 6.05
CA GLU A 55 -11.57 13.47 5.22
C GLU A 55 -12.93 12.89 4.87
N LYS A 56 -12.95 11.63 4.43
CA LYS A 56 -14.20 11.01 3.99
C LYS A 56 -15.14 10.71 5.15
N SER A 57 -14.60 10.34 6.30
CA SER A 57 -15.43 10.00 7.46
C SER A 57 -15.80 11.21 8.28
N GLY A 58 -15.04 12.30 8.18
CA GLY A 58 -15.23 13.47 9.02
C GLY A 58 -14.82 13.26 10.46
N LYS A 59 -14.06 12.20 10.73
CA LYS A 59 -13.65 11.82 12.09
C LYS A 59 -12.16 11.54 12.13
N THR A 60 -11.56 11.82 13.29
CA THR A 60 -10.18 11.46 13.55
C THR A 60 -10.10 9.94 13.76
N MET A 61 -9.08 9.31 13.17
CA MET A 61 -8.89 7.87 13.36
C MET A 61 -8.54 7.53 14.79
N SER A 62 -9.14 6.46 15.29
CA SER A 62 -8.78 5.93 16.61
C SER A 62 -7.37 5.40 16.60
N GLU A 63 -6.78 5.27 17.79
CA GLU A 63 -5.45 4.70 17.90
C GLU A 63 -5.40 3.26 17.38
N HIS A 64 -6.47 2.51 17.62
CA HIS A 64 -6.55 1.14 17.16
C HIS A 64 -6.54 1.04 15.64
N LEU A 65 -7.31 1.90 14.97
CA LEU A 65 -7.32 1.93 13.51
C LEU A 65 -5.97 2.39 12.95
N GLN A 66 -5.34 3.36 13.61
CA GLN A 66 -4.02 3.80 13.18
C GLN A 66 -3.01 2.67 13.28
N PHE A 67 -3.09 1.88 14.35
CA PHE A 67 -2.22 0.72 14.52
C PHE A 67 -2.40 -0.27 13.36
N GLN A 68 -3.65 -0.57 13.03
CA GLN A 68 -3.93 -1.50 11.92
C GLN A 68 -3.45 -0.95 10.60
N LEU A 69 -3.62 0.35 10.37
CA LEU A 69 -3.16 0.97 9.15
C LEU A 69 -1.64 0.89 9.04
N GLU A 70 -0.93 1.15 10.14
CA GLU A 70 0.52 1.08 10.13
C GLU A 70 1.02 -0.33 9.84
N MET A 71 0.42 -1.33 10.49
CA MET A 71 0.77 -2.72 10.22
C MET A 71 0.55 -3.08 8.76
N TYR A 72 -0.60 -2.68 8.24
CA TYR A 72 -0.95 -3.00 6.86
C TYR A 72 0.01 -2.33 5.87
N CYS A 73 0.36 -1.07 6.12
CA CYS A 73 1.28 -0.37 5.23
C CYS A 73 2.67 -0.99 5.27
N GLN A 74 3.16 -1.34 6.47
CA GLN A 74 4.47 -1.97 6.60
C GLN A 74 4.50 -3.32 5.89
N GLY A 75 3.47 -4.13 6.12
CA GLY A 75 3.38 -5.43 5.47
C GLY A 75 3.30 -5.32 3.96
N SER A 76 2.52 -4.35 3.47
CA SER A 76 2.36 -4.14 2.04
C SER A 76 3.69 -3.76 1.39
N ILE A 77 4.46 -2.90 2.04
CA ILE A 77 5.77 -2.50 1.52
C ILE A 77 6.71 -3.69 1.52
N TYR A 78 6.72 -4.46 2.60
CA TYR A 78 7.57 -5.64 2.66
C TYR A 78 7.26 -6.59 1.50
N MET A 79 5.98 -6.87 1.29
CA MET A 79 5.58 -7.79 0.22
C MET A 79 5.92 -7.22 -1.15
N THR A 80 5.77 -5.92 -1.33
CA THR A 80 6.13 -5.28 -2.58
C THR A 80 7.62 -5.42 -2.86
N VAL A 81 8.46 -5.19 -1.86
CA VAL A 81 9.91 -5.32 -2.02
C VAL A 81 10.28 -6.76 -2.35
N GLN A 82 9.67 -7.72 -1.65
CA GLN A 82 9.93 -9.13 -1.94
C GLN A 82 9.52 -9.49 -3.36
N TRP A 83 8.41 -8.95 -3.84
CA TRP A 83 7.96 -9.17 -5.21
C TRP A 83 8.98 -8.64 -6.21
N VAL A 84 9.45 -7.41 -6.00
CA VAL A 84 10.42 -6.79 -6.90
C VAL A 84 11.72 -7.60 -6.92
N LEU A 85 12.24 -7.94 -5.75
CA LEU A 85 13.51 -8.66 -5.66
C LEU A 85 13.39 -10.11 -6.09
N GLY A 86 12.18 -10.67 -6.07
CA GLY A 86 11.90 -12.04 -6.48
C GLY A 86 11.50 -12.17 -7.94
N GLU A 87 11.86 -11.22 -8.78
CA GLU A 87 11.67 -11.26 -10.24
C GLU A 87 10.21 -11.06 -10.65
N MET A 88 9.39 -10.49 -9.78
CA MET A 88 8.01 -10.12 -10.11
C MET A 88 7.21 -11.27 -10.70
N LYS A 89 7.26 -12.43 -10.02
CA LYS A 89 6.61 -13.64 -10.54
C LYS A 89 5.10 -13.55 -10.57
N GLU A 90 4.51 -12.87 -9.58
CA GLU A 90 3.06 -12.64 -9.60
C GLU A 90 2.75 -11.47 -10.53
N SER A 91 1.57 -11.52 -11.15
CA SER A 91 1.13 -10.37 -11.93
C SER A 91 0.80 -9.21 -10.99
N PRO A 92 0.88 -7.96 -11.48
CA PRO A 92 0.43 -6.82 -10.69
C PRO A 92 -0.97 -7.00 -10.15
N GLU A 93 -1.89 -7.56 -10.95
CA GLU A 93 -3.27 -7.78 -10.53
C GLU A 93 -3.36 -8.78 -9.38
N ASN A 94 -2.62 -9.88 -9.48
CA ASN A 94 -2.65 -10.88 -8.42
C ASN A 94 -2.07 -10.36 -7.12
N LEU A 95 -0.97 -9.62 -7.20
CA LEU A 95 -0.36 -9.04 -6.01
C LEU A 95 -1.28 -8.01 -5.37
N ALA A 96 -1.88 -7.16 -6.19
CA ALA A 96 -2.82 -6.15 -5.69
C ALA A 96 -4.01 -6.80 -5.02
N HIS A 97 -4.54 -7.86 -5.62
CA HIS A 97 -5.69 -8.58 -5.06
C HIS A 97 -5.33 -9.19 -3.71
N ALA A 98 -4.17 -9.84 -3.63
CA ALA A 98 -3.72 -10.46 -2.39
C ALA A 98 -3.56 -9.42 -1.28
N LEU A 99 -2.98 -8.27 -1.61
CA LEU A 99 -2.81 -7.22 -0.62
C LEU A 99 -4.13 -6.62 -0.18
N ALA A 100 -5.03 -6.37 -1.14
CA ALA A 100 -6.35 -5.82 -0.78
C ALA A 100 -7.11 -6.77 0.15
N GLN A 101 -6.98 -8.08 -0.08
CA GLN A 101 -7.68 -9.06 0.75
C GLN A 101 -7.01 -9.34 2.08
N SER A 102 -5.79 -8.86 2.27
CA SER A 102 -5.05 -9.09 3.51
C SER A 102 -5.21 -7.96 4.53
N MET A 103 -6.07 -7.01 4.23
CA MET A 103 -6.30 -5.89 5.13
C MET A 103 -6.93 -6.36 6.43
N PRO A 104 -6.48 -5.83 7.60
CA PRO A 104 -7.12 -6.18 8.88
C PRO A 104 -8.61 -5.87 8.85
N GLU A 105 -9.37 -6.68 9.57
CA GLU A 105 -10.84 -6.68 9.43
C GLU A 105 -11.48 -5.32 9.72
N GLU A 106 -11.09 -4.66 10.80
CA GLU A 106 -11.69 -3.38 11.13
C GLU A 106 -11.30 -2.30 10.14
N LEU A 107 -10.05 -2.32 9.70
CA LEU A 107 -9.59 -1.38 8.69
C LEU A 107 -10.34 -1.63 7.37
N ALA A 108 -10.50 -2.90 6.99
CA ALA A 108 -11.22 -3.25 5.78
C ALA A 108 -12.67 -2.78 5.85
N LYS A 109 -13.28 -2.90 7.03
CA LYS A 109 -14.66 -2.43 7.22
C LYS A 109 -14.77 -0.93 6.97
N VAL A 110 -13.83 -0.15 7.54
CA VAL A 110 -13.83 1.29 7.32
C VAL A 110 -13.64 1.60 5.84
N PHE A 111 -12.71 0.92 5.19
CA PHE A 111 -12.48 1.15 3.77
C PHE A 111 -13.71 0.84 2.94
N ARG A 112 -14.43 -0.24 3.26
CA ARG A 112 -15.66 -0.57 2.54
C ARG A 112 -16.74 0.47 2.77
N GLU A 113 -16.89 0.95 4.00
CA GLU A 113 -17.89 1.96 4.31
C GLU A 113 -17.62 3.26 3.59
N LEU A 114 -16.36 3.57 3.35
CA LEU A 114 -15.96 4.79 2.64
C LEU A 114 -15.79 4.55 1.14
N GLU A 115 -16.13 3.35 0.66
CA GLU A 115 -16.06 2.98 -0.74
C GLU A 115 -14.64 3.08 -1.30
N MET A 116 -13.66 2.73 -0.47
CA MET A 116 -12.26 2.76 -0.85
C MET A 116 -11.68 1.38 -1.13
N LEU A 117 -12.45 0.33 -0.90
CA LEU A 117 -11.96 -1.04 -1.06
C LEU A 117 -12.58 -1.74 -2.27
#